data_efd36c9b0744fbca39a71cd9ba5c790c
#
_entry.id   efd36c9b0744fbca39a71cd9ba5c790c
#
_cell.length_a   1.000
_cell.length_b   1.000
_cell.length_c   1.000
_cell.angle_alpha   90.00
_cell.angle_beta   90.00
_cell.angle_gamma   90.00
#
_symmetry.space_group_name_H-M   'P 1'
#
loop_
_entity.id
_entity.type
_entity.pdbx_description
1 polymer ?
#
loop_
_entity_poly.entity_id
_entity_poly.type
_entity_poly.pdbx_seq_one_letter_code
_entity_poly.pdbx_strand_id
1 'polypeptide(L)'
;KRLLGHPVAYLIGKKEFFNIELSVAPGVLIPRPETELLVELVIDFLDFADHQITAPTILDLGTGSGAIGLALAKNIPRSQVTCVDISPEALAIAQKNATLLGLNTVQFHQGSWLDGLTGQFDVIVSNPPYIPMGDQHLSMGDLRFEPSSALTDHDDGLSAYRQIFQQAPAHLKRDGLIVVEHGYDQSEAVCQLLSNGQYVDIKAYLDLA
;
A
#
# COMPACT_ATOMS: atom_id res chain seq x y z
N LYS A 1 23.47 16.87 -7.12
CA LYS A 1 22.63 15.65 -7.24
C LYS A 1 21.37 15.92 -8.09
N ARG A 2 20.64 17.03 -7.88
CA ARG A 2 19.45 17.34 -8.71
C ARG A 2 19.77 17.42 -10.21
N LEU A 3 20.88 18.03 -10.60
CA LEU A 3 21.36 18.07 -11.99
C LEU A 3 21.62 16.67 -12.59
N LEU A 4 21.78 15.66 -11.76
CA LEU A 4 21.93 14.26 -12.14
C LEU A 4 20.57 13.50 -12.11
N GLY A 5 19.45 14.23 -11.89
CA GLY A 5 18.11 13.70 -11.92
C GLY A 5 17.62 13.05 -10.60
N HIS A 6 18.37 13.14 -9.49
CA HIS A 6 17.91 12.56 -8.23
C HIS A 6 16.57 13.15 -7.77
N PRO A 7 15.62 12.32 -7.28
CA PRO A 7 14.34 12.76 -6.76
C PRO A 7 14.50 13.82 -5.68
N VAL A 8 13.70 14.88 -5.74
CA VAL A 8 13.73 15.97 -4.73
C VAL A 8 13.40 15.41 -3.35
N ALA A 9 12.43 14.49 -3.26
CA ALA A 9 12.04 13.86 -2.01
C ALA A 9 13.22 13.16 -1.32
N TYR A 10 14.06 12.43 -2.07
CA TYR A 10 15.26 11.79 -1.50
C TYR A 10 16.36 12.80 -1.13
N LEU A 11 16.43 13.93 -1.81
CA LEU A 11 17.41 14.97 -1.45
C LEU A 11 17.03 15.71 -0.18
N ILE A 12 15.73 15.94 0.03
CA ILE A 12 15.17 16.57 1.23
C ILE A 12 15.02 15.54 2.36
N GLY A 13 14.84 14.26 2.02
CA GLY A 13 14.60 13.18 2.94
C GLY A 13 13.17 13.12 3.48
N LYS A 14 12.23 13.82 2.83
CA LYS A 14 10.84 13.97 3.27
C LYS A 14 9.86 14.03 2.10
N LYS A 15 8.65 13.56 2.34
CA LYS A 15 7.50 13.65 1.44
C LYS A 15 6.22 13.79 2.24
N GLU A 16 5.36 14.72 1.84
CA GLU A 16 3.99 14.80 2.34
C GLU A 16 3.10 13.77 1.66
N PHE A 17 2.21 13.17 2.42
CA PHE A 17 1.20 12.22 1.97
C PHE A 17 0.01 12.28 2.93
N PHE A 18 -1.20 12.48 2.42
CA PHE A 18 -2.47 12.48 3.17
C PHE A 18 -2.37 13.21 4.54
N ASN A 19 -1.90 14.46 4.52
CA ASN A 19 -1.71 15.32 5.69
C ASN A 19 -0.71 14.81 6.76
N ILE A 20 0.19 13.90 6.39
CA ILE A 20 1.33 13.51 7.22
C ILE A 20 2.64 13.75 6.49
N GLU A 21 3.70 14.11 7.24
CA GLU A 21 5.05 14.21 6.69
C GLU A 21 5.81 12.92 6.98
N LEU A 22 6.32 12.28 5.94
CA LEU A 22 7.05 11.02 6.01
C LEU A 22 8.53 11.22 5.68
N SER A 23 9.40 10.57 6.42
CA SER A 23 10.80 10.38 6.00
C SER A 23 10.82 9.40 4.83
N VAL A 24 11.57 9.76 3.79
CA VAL A 24 11.81 8.90 2.62
C VAL A 24 13.29 8.86 2.32
N ALA A 25 13.78 7.71 1.83
CA ALA A 25 15.18 7.50 1.47
C ALA A 25 15.25 6.47 0.32
N PRO A 26 16.38 6.35 -0.39
CA PRO A 26 16.60 5.21 -1.26
C PRO A 26 16.31 3.90 -0.52
N GLY A 27 15.50 3.04 -1.10
CA GLY A 27 15.02 1.80 -0.46
C GLY A 27 13.51 1.74 -0.24
N VAL A 28 12.77 2.85 -0.40
CA VAL A 28 11.31 2.88 -0.40
C VAL A 28 10.77 3.66 -1.58
N LEU A 29 9.59 3.30 -2.05
CA LEU A 29 8.83 4.10 -3.01
C LEU A 29 8.55 5.49 -2.41
N ILE A 30 8.71 6.53 -3.21
CA ILE A 30 8.25 7.88 -2.84
C ILE A 30 6.73 7.89 -2.93
N PRO A 31 5.99 8.18 -1.84
CA PRO A 31 4.53 8.20 -1.86
C PRO A 31 3.97 9.09 -2.97
N ARG A 32 2.96 8.57 -3.69
CA ARG A 32 2.30 9.24 -4.82
C ARG A 32 0.96 9.85 -4.38
N PRO A 33 0.58 11.01 -4.92
CA PRO A 33 -0.73 11.60 -4.63
C PRO A 33 -1.89 10.67 -4.99
N GLU A 34 -1.77 9.92 -6.09
CA GLU A 34 -2.77 8.98 -6.58
C GLU A 34 -3.10 7.89 -5.55
N THR A 35 -2.10 7.47 -4.78
CA THR A 35 -2.25 6.47 -3.71
C THR A 35 -3.11 6.97 -2.53
N GLU A 36 -3.33 8.28 -2.40
CA GLU A 36 -4.19 8.87 -1.36
C GLU A 36 -5.64 8.39 -1.49
N LEU A 37 -6.10 8.07 -2.71
CA LEU A 37 -7.41 7.50 -2.97
C LEU A 37 -7.65 6.19 -2.18
N LEU A 38 -6.62 5.35 -1.99
CA LEU A 38 -6.77 4.14 -1.17
C LEU A 38 -7.12 4.47 0.28
N VAL A 39 -6.52 5.52 0.83
CA VAL A 39 -6.81 5.97 2.21
C VAL A 39 -8.23 6.49 2.31
N GLU A 40 -8.68 7.30 1.34
CA GLU A 40 -10.05 7.82 1.29
C GLU A 40 -11.08 6.69 1.23
N LEU A 41 -10.90 5.73 0.32
CA LEU A 41 -11.81 4.59 0.16
C LEU A 41 -11.91 3.74 1.43
N VAL A 42 -10.81 3.56 2.16
CA VAL A 42 -10.83 2.84 3.45
C VAL A 42 -11.56 3.63 4.53
N ILE A 43 -11.34 4.95 4.61
CA ILE A 43 -12.04 5.81 5.57
C ILE A 43 -13.54 5.78 5.29
N ASP A 44 -13.94 6.00 4.03
CA ASP A 44 -15.34 5.97 3.61
C ASP A 44 -16.02 4.64 3.95
N PHE A 45 -15.36 3.52 3.67
CA PHE A 45 -15.87 2.19 4.00
C PHE A 45 -16.11 2.02 5.50
N LEU A 46 -15.21 2.50 6.35
CA LEU A 46 -15.29 2.37 7.79
C LEU A 46 -16.26 3.36 8.45
N ASP A 47 -16.56 4.47 7.79
CA ASP A 47 -17.50 5.49 8.27
C ASP A 47 -18.93 5.25 7.81
N PHE A 48 -19.18 4.44 6.77
CA PHE A 48 -20.52 4.09 6.33
C PHE A 48 -21.30 3.34 7.43
N ALA A 49 -22.51 3.82 7.71
CA ALA A 49 -23.28 3.64 8.95
C ALA A 49 -23.65 2.20 9.35
N ASP A 50 -23.54 1.24 8.46
CA ASP A 50 -23.89 -0.16 8.75
C ASP A 50 -22.72 -0.96 9.38
N HIS A 51 -21.50 -0.44 9.31
CA HIS A 51 -20.31 -1.08 9.86
C HIS A 51 -19.97 -0.48 11.21
N GLN A 52 -20.68 -0.88 12.27
CA GLN A 52 -20.34 -0.48 13.65
C GLN A 52 -19.04 -1.14 14.13
N ILE A 53 -17.97 -1.02 13.32
CA ILE A 53 -16.65 -1.53 13.71
C ILE A 53 -16.01 -0.53 14.66
N THR A 54 -16.06 -0.83 15.95
CA THR A 54 -15.56 0.08 16.99
C THR A 54 -14.04 0.19 17.01
N ALA A 55 -13.33 -0.88 16.64
CA ALA A 55 -11.87 -0.94 16.56
C ALA A 55 -11.46 -1.73 15.31
N PRO A 56 -11.48 -1.08 14.12
CA PRO A 56 -11.17 -1.77 12.87
C PRO A 56 -9.72 -2.27 12.86
N THR A 57 -9.55 -3.48 12.34
CA THR A 57 -8.24 -4.08 12.07
C THR A 57 -7.89 -3.89 10.60
N ILE A 58 -6.76 -3.26 10.33
CA ILE A 58 -6.32 -2.87 8.99
C ILE A 58 -4.95 -3.49 8.71
N LEU A 59 -4.79 -4.06 7.53
CA LEU A 59 -3.55 -4.65 7.05
C LEU A 59 -3.07 -3.88 5.81
N ASP A 60 -1.88 -3.30 5.89
CA ASP A 60 -1.20 -2.60 4.79
C ASP A 60 -0.07 -3.48 4.24
N LEU A 61 -0.24 -4.01 3.04
CA LEU A 61 0.68 -4.94 2.39
C LEU A 61 1.62 -4.20 1.42
N GLY A 62 2.91 -4.42 1.56
CA GLY A 62 3.94 -3.69 0.82
C GLY A 62 4.03 -2.24 1.31
N THR A 63 4.09 -2.05 2.62
CA THR A 63 3.89 -0.73 3.27
C THR A 63 4.93 0.32 2.89
N GLY A 64 6.12 -0.08 2.41
CA GLY A 64 7.18 0.84 2.00
C GLY A 64 7.59 1.80 3.12
N SER A 65 7.37 3.10 2.92
CA SER A 65 7.62 4.13 3.94
C SER A 65 6.57 4.17 5.05
N GLY A 66 5.54 3.33 4.99
CA GLY A 66 4.39 3.35 5.88
C GLY A 66 3.28 4.31 5.44
N ALA A 67 3.29 4.78 4.19
CA ALA A 67 2.42 5.88 3.75
C ALA A 67 0.94 5.59 4.01
N ILE A 68 0.42 4.48 3.50
CA ILE A 68 -1.00 4.12 3.62
C ILE A 68 -1.34 3.78 5.09
N GLY A 69 -0.61 2.82 5.67
CA GLY A 69 -0.89 2.32 7.01
C GLY A 69 -0.82 3.41 8.08
N LEU A 70 0.18 4.31 8.02
CA LEU A 70 0.33 5.40 8.98
C LEU A 70 -0.71 6.52 8.76
N ALA A 71 -1.08 6.81 7.51
CA ALA A 71 -2.17 7.74 7.23
C ALA A 71 -3.49 7.22 7.80
N LEU A 72 -3.79 5.93 7.62
CA LEU A 72 -4.97 5.28 8.20
C LEU A 72 -4.94 5.30 9.74
N ALA A 73 -3.82 4.92 10.35
CA ALA A 73 -3.67 4.95 11.81
C ALA A 73 -3.85 6.37 12.38
N LYS A 74 -3.41 7.40 11.66
CA LYS A 74 -3.55 8.81 12.06
C LYS A 74 -4.98 9.30 11.98
N ASN A 75 -5.70 8.95 10.90
CA ASN A 75 -7.06 9.43 10.63
C ASN A 75 -8.14 8.57 11.31
N ILE A 76 -7.80 7.32 11.68
CA ILE A 76 -8.70 6.39 12.38
C ILE A 76 -8.03 5.95 13.70
N PRO A 77 -7.97 6.82 14.73
CA PRO A 77 -7.20 6.54 15.96
C PRO A 77 -7.67 5.29 16.73
N ARG A 78 -8.89 4.81 16.44
CA ARG A 78 -9.46 3.57 17.02
C ARG A 78 -8.98 2.31 16.31
N SER A 79 -8.29 2.43 15.17
CA SER A 79 -7.86 1.28 14.37
C SER A 79 -6.65 0.55 14.96
N GLN A 80 -6.55 -0.73 14.64
CA GLN A 80 -5.36 -1.56 14.85
C GLN A 80 -4.73 -1.82 13.49
N VAL A 81 -3.63 -1.14 13.21
CA VAL A 81 -2.95 -1.22 11.90
C VAL A 81 -1.74 -2.12 12.00
N THR A 82 -1.64 -3.05 11.06
CA THR A 82 -0.45 -3.88 10.81
C THR A 82 0.11 -3.54 9.44
N CYS A 83 1.38 -3.18 9.40
CA CYS A 83 2.14 -2.88 8.19
C CYS A 83 3.07 -4.05 7.87
N VAL A 84 3.04 -4.54 6.63
CA VAL A 84 3.86 -5.66 6.17
C VAL A 84 4.74 -5.21 5.02
N ASP A 85 5.99 -5.61 5.05
CA ASP A 85 6.90 -5.46 3.91
C ASP A 85 7.93 -6.60 3.91
N ILE A 86 8.38 -6.98 2.73
CA ILE A 86 9.45 -7.97 2.59
C ILE A 86 10.81 -7.36 2.91
N SER A 87 10.98 -6.05 2.67
CA SER A 87 12.22 -5.29 2.89
C SER A 87 12.35 -4.86 4.34
N PRO A 88 13.38 -5.32 5.07
CA PRO A 88 13.67 -4.83 6.41
C PRO A 88 14.06 -3.35 6.42
N GLU A 89 14.65 -2.84 5.32
CA GLU A 89 14.99 -1.42 5.16
C GLU A 89 13.72 -0.56 5.06
N ALA A 90 12.72 -1.00 4.31
CA ALA A 90 11.43 -0.33 4.22
C ALA A 90 10.73 -0.29 5.59
N LEU A 91 10.69 -1.41 6.29
CA LEU A 91 10.12 -1.49 7.64
C LEU A 91 10.84 -0.57 8.64
N ALA A 92 12.16 -0.45 8.55
CA ALA A 92 12.92 0.46 9.42
C ALA A 92 12.51 1.93 9.17
N ILE A 93 12.26 2.30 7.91
CA ILE A 93 11.78 3.65 7.56
C ILE A 93 10.34 3.85 8.06
N ALA A 94 9.45 2.88 7.85
CA ALA A 94 8.06 2.93 8.32
C ALA A 94 7.98 3.04 9.86
N GLN A 95 8.76 2.26 10.59
CA GLN A 95 8.86 2.32 12.06
C GLN A 95 9.37 3.68 12.56
N LYS A 96 10.38 4.24 11.89
CA LYS A 96 10.86 5.59 12.16
C LYS A 96 9.74 6.62 11.95
N ASN A 97 8.99 6.51 10.86
CA ASN A 97 7.88 7.40 10.57
C ASN A 97 6.76 7.27 11.61
N ALA A 98 6.39 6.05 12.00
CA ALA A 98 5.42 5.82 13.08
C ALA A 98 5.85 6.51 14.39
N THR A 99 7.12 6.38 14.75
CA THR A 99 7.69 7.05 15.95
C THR A 99 7.59 8.56 15.85
N LEU A 100 7.97 9.15 14.70
CA LEU A 100 7.90 10.60 14.48
C LEU A 100 6.47 11.15 14.53
N LEU A 101 5.49 10.34 14.10
CA LEU A 101 4.06 10.68 14.11
C LEU A 101 3.37 10.37 15.46
N GLY A 102 4.07 9.72 16.40
CA GLY A 102 3.50 9.29 17.67
C GLY A 102 2.53 8.10 17.57
N LEU A 103 2.62 7.32 16.50
CA LEU A 103 1.75 6.18 16.20
C LEU A 103 2.34 4.86 16.74
N ASN A 104 2.56 4.78 18.04
CA ASN A 104 3.29 3.68 18.68
C ASN A 104 2.49 2.35 18.76
N THR A 105 1.23 2.35 18.38
CA THR A 105 0.35 1.15 18.37
C THR A 105 0.37 0.40 17.05
N VAL A 106 0.95 0.98 15.99
CA VAL A 106 1.09 0.34 14.68
C VAL A 106 2.06 -0.83 14.79
N GLN A 107 1.66 -1.98 14.28
CA GLN A 107 2.47 -3.19 14.26
C GLN A 107 3.21 -3.31 12.92
N PHE A 108 4.39 -3.91 12.95
CA PHE A 108 5.22 -4.12 11.77
C PHE A 108 5.63 -5.58 11.68
N HIS A 109 5.42 -6.18 10.53
CA HIS A 109 5.74 -7.58 10.26
C HIS A 109 6.59 -7.69 9.00
N GLN A 110 7.72 -8.40 9.08
CA GLN A 110 8.52 -8.71 7.91
C GLN A 110 8.02 -10.00 7.28
N GLY A 111 7.56 -9.93 6.05
CA GLY A 111 7.02 -11.08 5.34
C GLY A 111 6.68 -10.76 3.89
N SER A 112 6.44 -11.81 3.11
CA SER A 112 5.93 -11.70 1.74
C SER A 112 4.41 -11.75 1.79
N TRP A 113 3.78 -10.63 1.51
CA TRP A 113 2.31 -10.45 1.52
C TRP A 113 1.68 -10.93 2.85
N LEU A 114 0.89 -11.99 2.80
CA LEU A 114 0.18 -12.55 3.97
C LEU A 114 0.91 -13.75 4.61
N ASP A 115 2.09 -14.11 4.09
CA ASP A 115 2.84 -15.25 4.61
C ASP A 115 3.20 -15.08 6.09
N GLY A 116 2.87 -16.08 6.90
CA GLY A 116 3.17 -16.10 8.34
C GLY A 116 2.27 -15.21 9.20
N LEU A 117 1.34 -14.46 8.60
CA LEU A 117 0.35 -13.72 9.35
C LEU A 117 -0.72 -14.65 9.95
N THR A 118 -1.26 -14.24 11.09
CA THR A 118 -2.39 -14.90 11.73
C THR A 118 -3.51 -13.89 11.98
N GLY A 119 -4.75 -14.37 12.03
CA GLY A 119 -5.91 -13.51 12.28
C GLY A 119 -6.59 -13.03 11.01
N GLN A 120 -7.63 -12.23 11.23
CA GLN A 120 -8.46 -11.67 10.16
C GLN A 120 -8.58 -10.15 10.34
N PHE A 121 -8.70 -9.45 9.21
CA PHE A 121 -8.74 -8.01 9.13
C PHE A 121 -10.08 -7.52 8.55
N ASP A 122 -10.53 -6.37 9.00
CA ASP A 122 -11.68 -5.67 8.42
C ASP A 122 -11.33 -5.08 7.05
N VAL A 123 -10.06 -4.66 6.91
CA VAL A 123 -9.54 -4.07 5.67
C VAL A 123 -8.16 -4.64 5.35
N ILE A 124 -7.95 -4.99 4.09
CA ILE A 124 -6.63 -5.25 3.49
C ILE A 124 -6.41 -4.21 2.41
N VAL A 125 -5.33 -3.45 2.50
CA VAL A 125 -4.96 -2.42 1.53
C VAL A 125 -3.55 -2.67 1.00
N SER A 126 -3.32 -2.37 -0.29
CA SER A 126 -2.00 -2.51 -0.90
C SER A 126 -1.82 -1.58 -2.10
N ASN A 127 -0.62 -1.01 -2.21
CA ASN A 127 -0.08 -0.50 -3.47
C ASN A 127 1.10 -1.41 -3.87
N PRO A 128 0.83 -2.54 -4.53
CA PRO A 128 1.86 -3.51 -4.88
C PRO A 128 2.66 -3.06 -6.10
N PRO A 129 3.86 -3.62 -6.36
CA PRO A 129 4.58 -3.38 -7.60
C PRO A 129 3.78 -3.95 -8.79
N TYR A 130 3.43 -3.08 -9.72
CA TYR A 130 2.54 -3.41 -10.85
C TYR A 130 3.12 -3.11 -12.23
N ILE A 131 4.32 -2.53 -12.33
CA ILE A 131 4.93 -2.24 -13.62
C ILE A 131 5.51 -3.52 -14.21
N PRO A 132 5.11 -3.93 -15.42
CA PRO A 132 5.66 -5.12 -16.06
C PRO A 132 7.18 -5.03 -16.25
N MET A 133 7.85 -6.18 -16.21
CA MET A 133 9.28 -6.24 -16.49
C MET A 133 9.58 -5.77 -17.91
N GLY A 134 10.58 -4.90 -18.04
CA GLY A 134 10.99 -4.35 -19.35
C GLY A 134 10.20 -3.12 -19.81
N ASP A 135 9.25 -2.63 -19.02
CA ASP A 135 8.58 -1.37 -19.30
C ASP A 135 9.60 -0.22 -19.31
N GLN A 136 9.52 0.64 -20.34
CA GLN A 136 10.43 1.75 -20.50
C GLN A 136 10.36 2.78 -19.36
N HIS A 137 9.21 2.91 -18.69
CA HIS A 137 9.01 3.85 -17.58
C HIS A 137 9.95 3.56 -16.40
N LEU A 138 10.35 2.29 -16.19
CA LEU A 138 11.31 1.91 -15.14
C LEU A 138 12.67 2.64 -15.25
N SER A 139 13.04 3.06 -16.46
CA SER A 139 14.29 3.79 -16.74
C SER A 139 14.12 5.31 -16.78
N MET A 140 12.90 5.84 -16.58
CA MET A 140 12.57 7.25 -16.77
C MET A 140 12.39 8.01 -15.46
N GLY A 141 12.57 9.31 -15.50
CA GLY A 141 12.25 10.21 -14.39
C GLY A 141 12.89 9.83 -13.06
N ASP A 142 12.09 9.88 -12.02
CA ASP A 142 12.48 9.55 -10.65
C ASP A 142 12.51 8.03 -10.40
N LEU A 143 11.74 7.23 -11.18
CA LEU A 143 11.61 5.77 -11.02
C LEU A 143 12.95 5.03 -11.06
N ARG A 144 13.89 5.47 -11.90
CA ARG A 144 15.25 4.88 -12.00
C ARG A 144 16.08 4.94 -10.72
N PHE A 145 15.66 5.73 -9.72
CA PHE A 145 16.34 5.88 -8.42
C PHE A 145 15.59 5.15 -7.30
N GLU A 146 14.39 4.68 -7.58
CA GLU A 146 13.56 3.98 -6.61
C GLU A 146 13.86 2.46 -6.66
N PRO A 147 13.59 1.72 -5.58
CA PRO A 147 13.90 0.29 -5.57
C PRO A 147 13.04 -0.45 -6.61
N SER A 148 13.68 -1.24 -7.46
CA SER A 148 12.97 -2.00 -8.51
C SER A 148 11.90 -2.93 -7.93
N SER A 149 12.15 -3.51 -6.76
CA SER A 149 11.19 -4.37 -6.05
C SER A 149 9.91 -3.67 -5.60
N ALA A 150 9.91 -2.33 -5.53
CA ALA A 150 8.71 -1.54 -5.23
C ALA A 150 7.98 -1.06 -6.51
N LEU A 151 8.56 -1.26 -7.68
CA LEU A 151 8.02 -0.80 -8.96
C LEU A 151 7.52 -1.95 -9.83
N THR A 152 8.28 -3.03 -9.90
CA THR A 152 7.99 -4.16 -10.78
C THR A 152 8.01 -5.48 -10.00
N ASP A 153 7.07 -6.35 -10.36
CA ASP A 153 7.04 -7.75 -9.89
C ASP A 153 8.04 -8.66 -10.63
N HIS A 154 8.83 -8.09 -11.55
CA HIS A 154 9.75 -8.80 -12.44
C HIS A 154 9.09 -9.81 -13.39
N ASP A 155 7.77 -9.68 -13.62
CA ASP A 155 6.98 -10.53 -14.52
C ASP A 155 6.01 -9.62 -15.34
N ASP A 156 4.75 -9.96 -15.40
CA ASP A 156 3.71 -9.29 -16.19
C ASP A 156 3.01 -8.13 -15.47
N GLY A 157 3.44 -7.77 -14.26
CA GLY A 157 2.84 -6.74 -13.42
C GLY A 157 1.60 -7.19 -12.66
N LEU A 158 1.24 -8.48 -12.72
CA LEU A 158 0.04 -9.03 -12.07
C LEU A 158 0.36 -10.11 -11.02
N SER A 159 1.62 -10.49 -10.84
CA SER A 159 1.99 -11.59 -9.94
C SER A 159 1.71 -11.26 -8.48
N ALA A 160 1.88 -10.00 -8.06
CA ALA A 160 1.54 -9.53 -6.72
C ALA A 160 0.04 -9.70 -6.44
N TYR A 161 -0.82 -9.26 -7.36
CA TYR A 161 -2.27 -9.42 -7.21
C TYR A 161 -2.71 -10.87 -7.11
N ARG A 162 -2.12 -11.75 -7.93
CA ARG A 162 -2.43 -13.20 -7.87
C ARG A 162 -2.14 -13.77 -6.49
N GLN A 163 -0.98 -13.43 -5.90
CA GLN A 163 -0.60 -13.89 -4.57
C GLN A 163 -1.50 -13.31 -3.48
N ILE A 164 -1.71 -11.99 -3.49
CA ILE A 164 -2.56 -11.30 -2.52
C ILE A 164 -3.98 -11.86 -2.58
N PHE A 165 -4.61 -11.91 -3.77
CA PHE A 165 -6.00 -12.34 -3.91
C PHE A 165 -6.22 -13.83 -3.64
N GLN A 166 -5.19 -14.66 -3.81
CA GLN A 166 -5.25 -16.06 -3.42
C GLN A 166 -5.24 -16.25 -1.90
N GLN A 167 -4.48 -15.42 -1.19
CA GLN A 167 -4.28 -15.55 0.26
C GLN A 167 -5.32 -14.75 1.08
N ALA A 168 -5.74 -13.59 0.59
CA ALA A 168 -6.57 -12.64 1.34
C ALA A 168 -7.91 -13.20 1.85
N PRO A 169 -8.63 -14.13 1.16
CA PRO A 169 -9.89 -14.67 1.68
C PRO A 169 -9.76 -15.36 3.05
N ALA A 170 -8.60 -15.94 3.36
CA ALA A 170 -8.36 -16.55 4.68
C ALA A 170 -8.14 -15.51 5.80
N HIS A 171 -7.73 -14.31 5.41
CA HIS A 171 -7.36 -13.21 6.30
C HIS A 171 -8.35 -12.03 6.28
N LEU A 172 -9.37 -12.07 5.44
CA LEU A 172 -10.39 -11.05 5.41
C LEU A 172 -11.60 -11.50 6.25
N LYS A 173 -12.09 -10.64 7.12
CA LYS A 173 -13.33 -10.90 7.84
C LYS A 173 -14.52 -10.94 6.87
N ARG A 174 -15.62 -11.54 7.31
CA ARG A 174 -16.87 -11.44 6.55
C ARG A 174 -17.25 -9.98 6.36
N ASP A 175 -17.67 -9.65 5.15
CA ASP A 175 -18.01 -8.28 4.73
C ASP A 175 -16.84 -7.28 4.84
N GLY A 176 -15.59 -7.78 4.93
CA GLY A 176 -14.37 -6.97 4.92
C GLY A 176 -14.03 -6.46 3.52
N LEU A 177 -13.22 -5.38 3.46
CA LEU A 177 -12.78 -4.71 2.25
C LEU A 177 -11.38 -5.14 1.87
N ILE A 178 -11.15 -5.45 0.59
CA ILE A 178 -9.82 -5.41 -0.03
C ILE A 178 -9.77 -4.28 -1.04
N VAL A 179 -8.75 -3.42 -0.97
CA VAL A 179 -8.54 -2.34 -1.92
C VAL A 179 -7.08 -2.30 -2.36
N VAL A 180 -6.86 -2.20 -3.67
CA VAL A 180 -5.51 -2.20 -4.26
C VAL A 180 -5.38 -1.12 -5.32
N GLU A 181 -4.19 -0.50 -5.39
CA GLU A 181 -3.80 0.34 -6.52
C GLU A 181 -3.37 -0.54 -7.70
N HIS A 182 -3.59 -0.08 -8.91
CA HIS A 182 -3.15 -0.76 -10.13
C HIS A 182 -2.76 0.23 -11.23
N GLY A 183 -1.99 -0.21 -12.20
CA GLY A 183 -1.65 0.59 -13.36
C GLY A 183 -2.89 0.98 -14.20
N TYR A 184 -2.78 2.11 -14.90
CA TYR A 184 -3.87 2.74 -15.67
C TYR A 184 -4.51 1.79 -16.71
N ASP A 185 -3.78 0.81 -17.19
CA ASP A 185 -4.19 -0.17 -18.21
C ASP A 185 -4.52 -1.55 -17.64
N GLN A 186 -4.44 -1.73 -16.30
CA GLN A 186 -4.58 -3.04 -15.65
C GLN A 186 -5.96 -3.29 -15.05
N SER A 187 -6.87 -2.31 -15.05
CA SER A 187 -8.17 -2.38 -14.38
C SER A 187 -8.97 -3.65 -14.74
N GLU A 188 -9.08 -3.96 -16.05
CA GLU A 188 -9.81 -5.14 -16.50
C GLU A 188 -9.17 -6.45 -15.98
N ALA A 189 -7.85 -6.56 -16.08
CA ALA A 189 -7.12 -7.75 -15.65
C ALA A 189 -7.22 -7.96 -14.13
N VAL A 190 -7.09 -6.89 -13.32
CA VAL A 190 -7.22 -6.94 -11.87
C VAL A 190 -8.64 -7.30 -11.45
N CYS A 191 -9.66 -6.69 -12.06
CA CYS A 191 -11.06 -7.03 -11.83
C CYS A 191 -11.37 -8.50 -12.20
N GLN A 192 -10.77 -9.01 -13.29
CA GLN A 192 -10.91 -10.41 -13.67
C GLN A 192 -10.30 -11.37 -12.64
N LEU A 193 -9.12 -11.03 -12.08
CA LEU A 193 -8.50 -11.82 -11.01
C LEU A 193 -9.39 -11.86 -9.76
N LEU A 194 -9.99 -10.74 -9.35
CA LEU A 194 -10.94 -10.68 -8.25
C LEU A 194 -12.20 -11.51 -8.54
N SER A 195 -12.76 -11.40 -9.75
CA SER A 195 -13.97 -12.13 -10.16
C SER A 195 -13.78 -13.65 -10.19
N ASN A 196 -12.57 -14.10 -10.48
CA ASN A 196 -12.22 -15.53 -10.43
C ASN A 196 -12.02 -16.05 -8.99
N GLY A 197 -11.94 -15.16 -8.01
CA GLY A 197 -11.82 -15.46 -6.59
C GLY A 197 -13.18 -15.50 -5.88
N GLN A 198 -13.16 -15.27 -4.58
CA GLN A 198 -14.37 -15.27 -3.72
C GLN A 198 -14.86 -13.83 -3.41
N TYR A 199 -14.48 -12.87 -4.25
CA TYR A 199 -14.79 -11.46 -4.04
C TYR A 199 -16.11 -11.07 -4.71
N VAL A 200 -16.85 -10.17 -4.05
CA VAL A 200 -18.12 -9.63 -4.52
C VAL A 200 -18.06 -8.10 -4.54
N ASP A 201 -19.02 -7.47 -5.20
CA ASP A 201 -19.13 -5.99 -5.26
C ASP A 201 -17.85 -5.29 -5.77
N ILE A 202 -17.20 -5.91 -6.77
CA ILE A 202 -15.95 -5.41 -7.35
C ILE A 202 -16.21 -4.07 -8.06
N LYS A 203 -15.42 -3.06 -7.71
CA LYS A 203 -15.50 -1.71 -8.29
C LYS A 203 -14.10 -1.23 -8.66
N ALA A 204 -13.99 -0.54 -9.79
CA ALA A 204 -12.81 0.21 -10.17
C ALA A 204 -13.08 1.70 -10.01
N TYR A 205 -12.09 2.41 -9.49
CA TYR A 205 -12.11 3.86 -9.32
C TYR A 205 -10.98 4.47 -10.15
N LEU A 206 -11.22 5.66 -10.68
CA LEU A 206 -10.18 6.46 -11.31
C LEU A 206 -9.68 7.48 -10.29
N ASP A 207 -8.37 7.69 -10.25
CA ASP A 207 -7.81 8.84 -9.57
C ASP A 207 -8.16 10.14 -10.30
N LEU A 208 -7.82 11.26 -9.70
CA LEU A 208 -8.08 12.60 -10.24
C LEU A 208 -6.88 13.17 -11.04
N ALA A 209 -5.86 12.33 -11.35
CA ALA A 209 -4.67 12.77 -12.06
C ALA A 209 -4.84 12.81 -13.58
#